data_e527044a553656202118368e2cb36009
#
_entry.id   e527044a553656202118368e2cb36009
#
_cell.length_a   1.000
_cell.length_b   1.000
_cell.length_c   1.000
_cell.angle_alpha   90.00
_cell.angle_beta   90.00
_cell.angle_gamma   90.00
#
_symmetry.space_group_name_H-M   'P 1'
#
loop_
_entity.id
_entity.type
_entity.pdbx_description
1 polymer ?
#
loop_
_entity_poly.entity_id
_entity_poly.type
_entity_poly.pdbx_seq_one_letter_code
_entity_poly.pdbx_strand_id
1 'polypeptide(L)' 'MIDPMSEEALRARLAGLRQDHADLDQAIQAIALTPLPDMMLIGRLKRKKLALKDEIARIEDMLTPDIPA' A
#
# COMPACT_ATOMS: atom_id res chain seq x y z
N MET A 1 -26.11 -3.51 3.58
CA MET A 1 -25.07 -3.10 2.63
C MET A 1 -24.14 -2.09 3.31
N ILE A 2 -22.83 -2.34 3.29
CA ILE A 2 -21.87 -1.45 3.93
C ILE A 2 -21.59 -0.26 3.03
N ASP A 3 -21.70 0.95 3.59
CA ASP A 3 -21.31 2.16 2.90
C ASP A 3 -19.80 2.09 2.60
N PRO A 4 -19.35 2.20 1.33
CA PRO A 4 -17.92 2.13 1.01
C PRO A 4 -17.08 3.26 1.64
N MET A 5 -17.72 4.31 2.14
CA MET A 5 -17.04 5.40 2.83
C MET A 5 -17.19 5.34 4.35
N SER A 6 -17.81 4.28 4.87
CA SER A 6 -17.93 4.10 6.32
C SER A 6 -16.55 3.86 6.94
N GLU A 7 -16.41 4.19 8.21
CA GLU A 7 -15.15 3.96 8.93
C GLU A 7 -14.74 2.50 8.88
N GLU A 8 -15.71 1.59 9.07
CA GLU A 8 -15.44 0.16 9.03
C GLU A 8 -14.91 -0.28 7.66
N ALA A 9 -15.55 0.18 6.58
CA ALA A 9 -15.13 -0.16 5.22
C ALA A 9 -13.75 0.40 4.92
N LEU A 10 -13.47 1.64 5.33
CA LEU A 10 -12.16 2.26 5.13
C LEU A 10 -11.06 1.53 5.91
N ARG A 11 -11.33 1.11 7.13
CA ARG A 11 -10.37 0.34 7.93
C ARG A 11 -10.07 -1.02 7.31
N ALA A 12 -11.09 -1.70 6.78
CA ALA A 12 -10.91 -2.98 6.11
C ALA A 12 -10.06 -2.81 4.84
N ARG A 13 -10.36 -1.78 4.04
CA ARG A 13 -9.57 -1.48 2.85
C ARG A 13 -8.12 -1.15 3.20
N LEU A 14 -7.92 -0.36 4.25
CA LEU A 14 -6.58 0.01 4.71
C LEU A 14 -5.76 -1.23 5.10
N ALA A 15 -6.38 -2.17 5.82
CA ALA A 15 -5.70 -3.40 6.21
C ALA A 15 -5.26 -4.21 4.98
N GLY A 16 -6.12 -4.32 3.96
CA GLY A 16 -5.79 -5.00 2.72
C GLY A 16 -4.65 -4.31 1.96
N LEU A 17 -4.68 -2.98 1.89
CA LEU A 17 -3.64 -2.22 1.22
C LEU A 17 -2.28 -2.35 1.93
N ARG A 18 -2.28 -2.34 3.25
CA ARG A 18 -1.06 -2.55 4.03
C ARG A 18 -0.47 -3.93 3.79
N GLN A 19 -1.32 -4.95 3.70
CA GLN A 19 -0.86 -6.30 3.39
C GLN A 19 -0.26 -6.37 1.98
N ASP A 20 -0.93 -5.78 1.00
CA ASP A 20 -0.43 -5.73 -0.38
C ASP A 20 0.91 -4.99 -0.46
N HIS A 21 1.04 -3.89 0.28
CA HIS A 21 2.29 -3.13 0.34
C HIS A 21 3.42 -3.99 0.91
N ALA A 22 3.15 -4.73 2.00
CA ALA A 22 4.14 -5.61 2.61
C ALA A 22 4.54 -6.74 1.67
N ASP A 23 3.58 -7.32 0.95
CA ASP A 23 3.84 -8.39 -0.02
C ASP A 23 4.71 -7.91 -1.17
N LEU A 24 4.44 -6.70 -1.69
CA LEU A 24 5.25 -6.11 -2.75
C LEU A 24 6.68 -5.83 -2.27
N ASP A 25 6.81 -5.34 -1.05
CA ASP A 25 8.13 -5.05 -0.49
C ASP A 25 8.96 -6.33 -0.37
N GLN A 26 8.37 -7.42 0.11
CA GLN A 26 9.03 -8.72 0.18
C GLN A 26 9.40 -9.25 -1.20
N ALA A 27 8.52 -9.11 -2.18
CA ALA A 27 8.79 -9.55 -3.54
C ALA A 27 9.96 -8.79 -4.15
N ILE A 28 10.00 -7.46 -3.95
CA ILE A 28 11.10 -6.63 -4.44
C ILE A 28 12.43 -7.07 -3.82
N GLN A 29 12.44 -7.29 -2.52
CA GLN A 29 13.64 -7.72 -1.81
C GLN A 29 14.12 -9.10 -2.32
N ALA A 30 13.22 -10.04 -2.50
CA ALA A 30 13.56 -11.37 -2.99
C ALA A 30 14.17 -11.31 -4.38
N ILE A 31 13.59 -10.52 -5.29
CA ILE A 31 14.11 -10.37 -6.65
C ILE A 31 15.48 -9.67 -6.63
N ALA A 32 15.64 -8.66 -5.80
CA ALA A 32 16.90 -7.92 -5.70
C ALA A 32 18.06 -8.79 -5.19
N LEU A 33 17.76 -9.85 -4.44
CA LEU A 33 18.78 -10.76 -3.92
C LEU A 33 19.18 -11.85 -4.90
N THR A 34 18.54 -11.97 -6.06
CA THR A 34 18.93 -12.93 -7.07
C THR A 34 20.25 -12.52 -7.74
N PRO A 35 21.04 -13.46 -8.28
CA PRO A 35 22.32 -13.12 -8.93
C PRO A 35 22.19 -12.17 -10.12
N LEU A 36 21.08 -12.25 -10.86
CA LEU A 36 20.81 -11.36 -12.00
C LEU A 36 19.41 -10.80 -11.85
N PRO A 37 19.25 -9.73 -11.03
CA PRO A 37 17.93 -9.18 -10.76
C PRO A 37 17.28 -8.59 -12.02
N ASP A 38 15.99 -8.85 -12.20
CA ASP A 38 15.21 -8.20 -13.26
C ASP A 38 14.86 -6.77 -12.82
N MET A 39 15.67 -5.83 -13.29
CA MET A 39 15.54 -4.43 -12.89
C MET A 39 14.26 -3.79 -13.43
N MET A 40 13.74 -4.23 -14.56
CA MET A 40 12.48 -3.73 -15.09
C MET A 40 11.30 -4.17 -14.24
N LEU A 41 11.32 -5.42 -13.80
CA LEU A 41 10.29 -5.93 -12.90
C LEU A 41 10.34 -5.21 -11.55
N ILE A 42 11.53 -5.05 -10.99
CA ILE A 42 11.71 -4.29 -9.75
C ILE A 42 11.15 -2.88 -9.89
N GLY A 43 11.43 -2.20 -11.00
CA GLY A 43 10.91 -0.86 -11.25
C GLY A 43 9.39 -0.81 -11.29
N ARG A 44 8.76 -1.80 -11.94
CA ARG A 44 7.29 -1.87 -11.98
C ARG A 44 6.70 -2.12 -10.59
N LEU A 45 7.30 -3.03 -9.84
CA LEU A 45 6.82 -3.34 -8.49
C LEU A 45 6.99 -2.15 -7.54
N LYS A 46 8.09 -1.41 -7.67
CA LYS A 46 8.31 -0.19 -6.89
C LYS A 46 7.25 0.87 -7.17
N ARG A 47 6.86 1.04 -8.45
CA ARG A 47 5.79 1.98 -8.80
C ARG A 47 4.45 1.55 -8.20
N LYS A 48 4.14 0.25 -8.23
CA LYS A 48 2.94 -0.28 -7.58
C LYS A 48 2.97 -0.04 -6.07
N LYS A 49 4.13 -0.25 -5.46
CA LYS A 49 4.30 0.00 -4.02
C LYS A 49 4.06 1.46 -3.67
N LEU A 50 4.56 2.39 -4.47
CA LEU A 50 4.34 3.82 -4.28
C LEU A 50 2.86 4.19 -4.41
N ALA A 51 2.17 3.61 -5.40
CA ALA A 51 0.73 3.85 -5.58
C ALA A 51 -0.06 3.37 -4.36
N LEU A 52 0.29 2.20 -3.83
CA LEU A 52 -0.34 1.68 -2.61
C LEU A 52 -0.06 2.58 -1.41
N LYS A 53 1.15 3.06 -1.27
CA LYS A 53 1.52 3.96 -0.18
C LYS A 53 0.70 5.25 -0.24
N ASP A 54 0.51 5.81 -1.42
CA ASP A 54 -0.31 7.00 -1.60
C ASP A 54 -1.77 6.74 -1.22
N GLU A 55 -2.31 5.61 -1.61
CA GLU A 55 -3.68 5.24 -1.28
C GLU A 55 -3.85 5.01 0.22
N ILE A 56 -2.88 4.35 0.84
CA ILE A 56 -2.86 4.16 2.30
C ILE A 56 -2.89 5.52 3.01
N ALA A 57 -2.06 6.44 2.58
CA ALA A 57 -1.99 7.78 3.18
C ALA A 57 -3.32 8.52 3.07
N ARG A 58 -3.99 8.42 1.91
CA ARG A 58 -5.29 9.06 1.71
C ARG A 58 -6.36 8.49 2.64
N ILE A 59 -6.38 7.16 2.80
CA ILE A 59 -7.36 6.52 3.68
C ILE A 59 -7.07 6.86 5.13
N GLU A 60 -5.80 6.88 5.53
CA GLU A 60 -5.41 7.28 6.87
C GLU A 60 -5.86 8.70 7.17
N ASP A 61 -5.72 9.61 6.20
CA ASP A 61 -6.19 10.99 6.35
C ASP A 61 -7.71 11.06 6.53
N MET A 62 -8.45 10.22 5.81
CA MET A 62 -9.90 10.16 5.95
C MET A 62 -10.33 9.62 7.32
N LEU A 63 -9.55 8.72 7.90
CA LEU A 63 -9.85 8.10 9.18
C LEU A 63 -9.39 8.93 10.38
N THR A 64 -8.38 9.76 10.18
CA THR A 64 -7.82 10.60 11.24
C THR A 64 -8.48 11.96 11.19
N PRO A 65 -9.20 12.37 12.26
CA PRO A 65 -9.77 13.72 12.29
C PRO A 65 -8.66 14.74 12.24
N ASP A 66 -8.90 15.80 11.47
CA ASP A 66 -8.01 16.95 11.39
C ASP A 66 -8.03 17.64 12.75
N ILE A 67 -6.98 17.43 13.52
CA ILE A 67 -6.84 18.10 14.80
C ILE A 67 -5.98 19.33 14.55
N PRO A 68 -6.56 20.55 14.61
CA PRO A 68 -5.74 21.74 14.47
C PRO A 68 -4.75 21.82 15.62
N ALA A 69 -3.52 22.05 15.26
CA ALA A 69 -2.46 22.18 16.26
C ALA A 69 -2.69 23.43 17.13
#